data_991cecfee1eadcaf8932e6c3fb65a39d
#
_entry.id   991cecfee1eadcaf8932e6c3fb65a39d
#
_cell.length_a   1.000
_cell.length_b   1.000
_cell.length_c   1.000
_cell.angle_alpha   90.00
_cell.angle_beta   90.00
_cell.angle_gamma   90.00
#
_symmetry.space_group_name_H-M   'P 1'
#
loop_
_entity.id
_entity.type
_entity.pdbx_description
1 polymer ?
#
loop_
_entity_poly.entity_id
_entity_poly.type
_entity_poly.pdbx_seq_one_letter_code
_entity_poly.pdbx_strand_id
1 'polypeptide(L)'
;APAIYIASPGPIFFAQERVGKNGKRFKMYKFRSMYMDAEERKAELMKDNKLGDEKMFKLDFDPRVIGNKILPDGTHKTGIGDFIRRTSIDEFPQFFNVLKGDMSIIGTRPPLISETNFYELHHRARLAIKPGITGMWQVSGRSDITDFEEVVRLDKEYITNWNIGLDIKILLKTVMVVLRKD
;
A
#
# COMPACT_ATOMS: atom_id res chain seq x y z
N ALA A 1 12.86 -14.02 -0.31
CA ALA A 1 12.57 -14.44 -1.70
C ALA A 1 12.30 -15.96 -1.78
N PRO A 2 13.18 -16.92 -1.32
CA PRO A 2 12.92 -18.36 -1.44
C PRO A 2 11.61 -18.80 -0.76
N ALA A 3 11.31 -18.28 0.41
CA ALA A 3 10.10 -18.65 1.17
C ALA A 3 8.80 -18.33 0.40
N ILE A 4 8.77 -17.26 -0.38
CA ILE A 4 7.62 -16.90 -1.22
C ILE A 4 7.45 -17.96 -2.32
N TYR A 5 8.54 -18.34 -2.98
CA TYR A 5 8.51 -19.33 -4.06
C TYR A 5 8.08 -20.71 -3.57
N ILE A 6 8.59 -21.13 -2.39
CA ILE A 6 8.24 -22.42 -1.78
C ILE A 6 6.75 -22.45 -1.40
N ALA A 7 6.23 -21.35 -0.83
CA ALA A 7 4.84 -21.27 -0.40
C ALA A 7 3.84 -21.11 -1.55
N SER A 8 4.28 -20.51 -2.66
CA SER A 8 3.48 -20.31 -3.87
C SER A 8 4.42 -20.19 -5.08
N PRO A 9 4.59 -21.26 -5.88
CA PRO A 9 5.41 -21.22 -7.09
C PRO A 9 4.99 -20.09 -8.03
N GLY A 10 5.98 -19.45 -8.67
CA GLY A 10 5.77 -18.34 -9.60
C GLY A 10 6.70 -17.15 -9.34
N PRO A 11 6.47 -15.99 -9.98
CA PRO A 11 7.31 -14.80 -9.84
C PRO A 11 7.42 -14.35 -8.38
N ILE A 12 8.64 -14.00 -7.95
CA ILE A 12 8.89 -13.47 -6.60
C ILE A 12 8.49 -12.00 -6.51
N PHE A 13 8.69 -11.27 -7.61
CA PHE A 13 8.34 -9.86 -7.71
C PHE A 13 6.95 -9.69 -8.33
N PHE A 14 6.24 -8.72 -7.81
CA PHE A 14 4.98 -8.21 -8.34
C PHE A 14 5.18 -6.78 -8.79
N ALA A 15 4.66 -6.43 -9.96
CA ALA A 15 4.70 -5.08 -10.49
C ALA A 15 3.26 -4.62 -10.80
N GLN A 16 2.88 -3.47 -10.28
CA GLN A 16 1.55 -2.89 -10.49
C GLN A 16 1.68 -1.47 -11.02
N GLU A 17 0.92 -1.14 -12.06
CA GLU A 17 0.86 0.24 -12.55
C GLU A 17 0.21 1.16 -11.51
N ARG A 18 0.87 2.28 -11.28
CA ARG A 18 0.46 3.33 -10.37
C ARG A 18 0.59 4.69 -11.04
N VAL A 19 -0.11 5.66 -10.48
CA VAL A 19 -0.04 7.05 -10.93
C VAL A 19 0.91 7.82 -10.01
N GLY A 20 1.91 8.46 -10.62
CA GLY A 20 2.91 9.28 -9.96
C GLY A 20 2.71 10.77 -10.22
N LYS A 21 3.80 11.52 -10.06
CA LYS A 21 3.82 12.98 -10.24
C LYS A 21 3.23 13.39 -11.60
N ASN A 22 2.36 14.40 -11.58
CA ASN A 22 1.69 14.96 -12.74
C ASN A 22 0.90 13.93 -13.57
N GLY A 23 0.42 12.85 -12.94
CA GLY A 23 -0.34 11.81 -13.63
C GLY A 23 0.51 10.80 -14.41
N LYS A 24 1.85 10.88 -14.36
CA LYS A 24 2.73 9.94 -15.05
C LYS A 24 2.58 8.53 -14.47
N ARG A 25 2.31 7.55 -15.31
CA ARG A 25 2.22 6.14 -14.91
C ARG A 25 3.60 5.54 -14.75
N PHE A 26 3.75 4.65 -13.77
CA PHE A 26 4.96 3.87 -13.54
C PHE A 26 4.63 2.50 -12.94
N LYS A 27 5.54 1.55 -13.10
CA LYS A 27 5.43 0.21 -12.48
C LYS A 27 6.03 0.26 -11.09
N MET A 28 5.20 0.14 -10.06
CA MET A 28 5.62 0.01 -8.67
C MET A 28 5.96 -1.45 -8.37
N TYR A 29 7.14 -1.70 -7.84
CA TYR A 29 7.63 -3.04 -7.52
C TYR A 29 7.40 -3.42 -6.06
N LYS A 30 6.98 -4.66 -5.84
CA LYS A 30 6.84 -5.28 -4.51
C LYS A 30 7.31 -6.73 -4.53
N PHE A 31 7.59 -7.30 -3.36
CA PHE A 31 7.57 -8.76 -3.27
C PHE A 31 6.13 -9.26 -3.34
N ARG A 32 5.94 -10.37 -4.03
CA ARG A 32 4.63 -10.99 -4.15
C ARG A 32 4.21 -11.59 -2.79
N SER A 33 3.17 -11.03 -2.22
CA SER A 33 2.59 -11.47 -0.95
C SER A 33 1.22 -12.13 -1.10
N MET A 34 0.67 -12.12 -2.32
CA MET A 34 -0.64 -12.70 -2.67
C MET A 34 -0.49 -13.78 -3.74
N TYR A 35 -1.47 -14.67 -3.80
CA TYR A 35 -1.58 -15.66 -4.87
C TYR A 35 -1.76 -14.99 -6.24
N MET A 36 -1.48 -15.73 -7.32
CA MET A 36 -1.52 -15.18 -8.69
C MET A 36 -2.93 -14.78 -9.14
N ASP A 37 -3.94 -15.47 -8.64
CA ASP A 37 -5.38 -15.25 -8.89
C ASP A 37 -6.01 -14.19 -7.97
N ALA A 38 -5.20 -13.47 -7.19
CA ALA A 38 -5.69 -12.57 -6.14
C ALA A 38 -6.61 -11.44 -6.67
N GLU A 39 -6.34 -10.95 -7.88
CA GLU A 39 -7.15 -9.85 -8.45
C GLU A 39 -8.52 -10.38 -8.95
N GLU A 40 -8.57 -11.57 -9.52
CA GLU A 40 -9.81 -12.24 -9.93
C GLU A 40 -10.71 -12.49 -8.71
N ARG A 41 -10.12 -13.01 -7.62
CA ARG A 41 -10.82 -13.26 -6.36
C ARG A 41 -11.26 -12.00 -5.64
N LYS A 42 -10.66 -10.84 -5.94
CA LYS A 42 -11.05 -9.57 -5.32
C LYS A 42 -12.51 -9.21 -5.60
N ALA A 43 -12.99 -9.45 -6.82
CA ALA A 43 -14.37 -9.14 -7.21
C ALA A 43 -15.39 -9.91 -6.34
N GLU A 44 -15.10 -11.17 -6.02
CA GLU A 44 -15.96 -11.99 -5.16
C GLU A 44 -15.96 -11.51 -3.70
N LEU A 45 -14.80 -11.00 -3.24
CA LEU A 45 -14.60 -10.54 -1.88
C LEU A 45 -15.04 -9.08 -1.64
N MET A 46 -15.39 -8.34 -2.69
CA MET A 46 -15.85 -6.94 -2.56
C MET A 46 -17.09 -6.81 -1.68
N LYS A 47 -17.98 -7.81 -1.67
CA LYS A 47 -19.17 -7.84 -0.80
C LYS A 47 -18.83 -7.86 0.69
N ASP A 48 -17.65 -8.37 1.06
CA ASP A 48 -17.15 -8.46 2.43
C ASP A 48 -16.22 -7.28 2.79
N ASN A 49 -16.17 -6.24 1.92
CA ASN A 49 -15.34 -5.06 2.14
C ASN A 49 -15.87 -4.25 3.33
N LYS A 50 -15.07 -4.15 4.39
CA LYS A 50 -15.40 -3.40 5.62
C LYS A 50 -15.63 -1.91 5.41
N LEU A 51 -15.03 -1.33 4.39
CA LEU A 51 -15.04 0.12 4.19
C LEU A 51 -16.24 0.60 3.38
N GLY A 52 -16.98 -0.31 2.73
CA GLY A 52 -18.16 0.03 1.92
C GLY A 52 -17.87 1.00 0.76
N ASP A 53 -16.61 1.35 0.53
CA ASP A 53 -16.18 2.31 -0.48
C ASP A 53 -15.34 1.61 -1.56
N GLU A 54 -15.65 1.88 -2.83
CA GLU A 54 -14.89 1.36 -3.98
C GLU A 54 -13.46 1.93 -4.06
N LYS A 55 -13.21 3.06 -3.40
CA LYS A 55 -11.89 3.72 -3.36
C LYS A 55 -10.89 3.02 -2.43
N MET A 56 -11.41 2.25 -1.45
CA MET A 56 -10.56 1.53 -0.49
C MET A 56 -11.10 0.13 -0.23
N PHE A 57 -10.22 -0.87 -0.27
CA PHE A 57 -10.55 -2.27 -0.01
C PHE A 57 -9.80 -2.77 1.23
N LYS A 58 -10.55 -3.27 2.22
CA LYS A 58 -10.00 -3.81 3.47
C LYS A 58 -10.81 -5.01 3.94
N LEU A 59 -10.10 -6.11 4.23
CA LEU A 59 -10.63 -7.30 4.90
C LEU A 59 -9.91 -7.48 6.23
N ASP A 60 -10.58 -8.08 7.23
CA ASP A 60 -9.93 -8.50 8.49
C ASP A 60 -8.94 -9.62 8.23
N PHE A 61 -9.41 -10.62 7.49
CA PHE A 61 -8.60 -11.74 7.05
C PHE A 61 -8.70 -11.84 5.52
N ASP A 62 -7.55 -11.76 4.85
CA ASP A 62 -7.51 -11.82 3.39
C ASP A 62 -7.03 -13.20 2.93
N PRO A 63 -7.92 -14.06 2.40
CA PRO A 63 -7.57 -15.40 1.95
C PRO A 63 -6.72 -15.41 0.67
N ARG A 64 -6.53 -14.26 0.02
CA ARG A 64 -5.66 -14.10 -1.17
C ARG A 64 -4.18 -14.01 -0.80
N VAL A 65 -3.87 -13.78 0.48
CA VAL A 65 -2.50 -13.68 0.98
C VAL A 65 -1.86 -15.06 1.04
N ILE A 66 -0.62 -15.18 0.56
CA ILE A 66 0.10 -16.47 0.47
C ILE A 66 0.22 -17.11 1.85
N GLY A 67 -0.29 -18.32 1.94
CA GLY A 67 -0.27 -19.15 3.15
C GLY A 67 -1.41 -18.86 4.14
N ASN A 68 -2.25 -17.87 3.90
CA ASN A 68 -3.46 -17.66 4.70
C ASN A 68 -4.49 -18.75 4.39
N LYS A 69 -5.09 -19.32 5.44
CA LYS A 69 -6.10 -20.39 5.34
C LYS A 69 -7.17 -20.21 6.39
N ILE A 70 -8.41 -20.50 6.01
CA ILE A 70 -9.52 -20.72 6.94
C ILE A 70 -9.54 -22.22 7.21
N LEU A 71 -9.41 -22.61 8.48
CA LEU A 71 -9.42 -24.01 8.89
C LEU A 71 -10.86 -24.53 8.96
N PRO A 72 -11.07 -25.87 8.95
CA PRO A 72 -12.40 -26.46 9.01
C PRO A 72 -13.24 -26.07 10.24
N ASP A 73 -12.58 -25.69 11.33
CA ASP A 73 -13.19 -25.20 12.56
C ASP A 73 -13.55 -23.70 12.53
N GLY A 74 -13.32 -23.02 11.38
CA GLY A 74 -13.54 -21.60 11.19
C GLY A 74 -12.42 -20.70 11.70
N THR A 75 -11.36 -21.24 12.27
CA THR A 75 -10.20 -20.45 12.73
C THR A 75 -9.35 -19.96 11.56
N HIS A 76 -8.67 -18.83 11.75
CA HIS A 76 -7.81 -18.22 10.75
C HIS A 76 -6.34 -18.53 11.01
N LYS A 77 -5.64 -19.06 10.00
CA LYS A 77 -4.20 -19.27 10.03
C LYS A 77 -3.53 -18.29 9.07
N THR A 78 -2.61 -17.46 9.59
CA THR A 78 -1.81 -16.54 8.78
C THR A 78 -0.58 -17.24 8.21
N GLY A 79 -0.15 -16.81 7.03
CA GLY A 79 0.99 -17.38 6.31
C GLY A 79 2.14 -16.40 6.11
N ILE A 80 3.12 -16.83 5.29
CA ILE A 80 4.32 -16.03 4.98
C ILE A 80 3.98 -14.70 4.32
N GLY A 81 2.94 -14.67 3.48
CA GLY A 81 2.49 -13.44 2.83
C GLY A 81 2.02 -12.39 3.85
N ASP A 82 1.33 -12.82 4.91
CA ASP A 82 0.89 -11.94 5.97
C ASP A 82 2.09 -11.40 6.79
N PHE A 83 3.05 -12.27 7.11
CA PHE A 83 4.27 -11.85 7.80
C PHE A 83 5.02 -10.76 7.03
N ILE A 84 5.28 -10.92 5.73
CA ILE A 84 6.03 -9.93 4.95
C ILE A 84 5.25 -8.62 4.76
N ARG A 85 3.91 -8.66 4.75
CA ARG A 85 3.05 -7.46 4.72
C ARG A 85 3.04 -6.73 6.06
N ARG A 86 2.94 -7.46 7.17
CA ARG A 86 2.99 -6.86 8.51
C ARG A 86 4.32 -6.17 8.78
N THR A 87 5.42 -6.79 8.37
CA THR A 87 6.77 -6.22 8.51
C THR A 87 7.12 -5.20 7.43
N SER A 88 6.23 -4.96 6.45
CA SER A 88 6.46 -4.11 5.29
C SER A 88 7.68 -4.50 4.43
N ILE A 89 8.19 -5.72 4.58
CA ILE A 89 9.29 -6.27 3.75
C ILE A 89 8.88 -6.36 2.28
N ASP A 90 7.58 -6.57 2.00
CA ASP A 90 7.05 -6.59 0.64
C ASP A 90 7.29 -5.27 -0.12
N GLU A 91 7.51 -4.18 0.58
CA GLU A 91 7.71 -2.86 -0.01
C GLU A 91 9.18 -2.54 -0.35
N PHE A 92 10.16 -3.37 0.08
CA PHE A 92 11.58 -3.13 -0.20
C PHE A 92 11.92 -2.96 -1.69
N PRO A 93 11.31 -3.69 -2.65
CA PRO A 93 11.58 -3.46 -4.06
C PRO A 93 11.20 -2.05 -4.56
N GLN A 94 10.40 -1.28 -3.83
CA GLN A 94 10.10 0.12 -4.18
C GLN A 94 11.34 1.03 -4.10
N PHE A 95 12.41 0.64 -3.40
CA PHE A 95 13.68 1.36 -3.45
C PHE A 95 14.26 1.41 -4.86
N PHE A 96 14.00 0.42 -5.73
CA PHE A 96 14.34 0.52 -7.15
C PHE A 96 13.56 1.62 -7.85
N ASN A 97 12.29 1.86 -7.47
CA ASN A 97 11.53 2.99 -8.00
C ASN A 97 12.10 4.33 -7.53
N VAL A 98 12.63 4.40 -6.30
CA VAL A 98 13.31 5.60 -5.81
C VAL A 98 14.59 5.85 -6.61
N LEU A 99 15.43 4.84 -6.81
CA LEU A 99 16.68 4.94 -7.60
C LEU A 99 16.40 5.33 -9.06
N LYS A 100 15.32 4.83 -9.65
CA LYS A 100 14.86 5.22 -11.00
C LYS A 100 14.28 6.63 -11.07
N GLY A 101 13.97 7.25 -9.93
CA GLY A 101 13.36 8.57 -9.86
C GLY A 101 11.84 8.59 -10.05
N ASP A 102 11.18 7.43 -10.10
CA ASP A 102 9.71 7.32 -10.16
C ASP A 102 9.06 7.70 -8.82
N MET A 103 9.75 7.39 -7.70
CA MET A 103 9.30 7.62 -6.33
C MET A 103 10.32 8.41 -5.51
N SER A 104 9.91 8.86 -4.35
CA SER A 104 10.75 9.36 -3.25
C SER A 104 10.65 8.39 -2.05
N ILE A 105 11.50 8.54 -1.05
CA ILE A 105 11.32 7.83 0.23
C ILE A 105 10.06 8.34 0.91
N ILE A 106 9.87 9.67 0.97
CA ILE A 106 8.71 10.32 1.59
C ILE A 106 7.91 11.04 0.52
N GLY A 107 6.59 10.92 0.58
CA GLY A 107 5.66 11.54 -0.34
C GLY A 107 4.24 11.00 -0.16
N THR A 108 3.35 11.32 -1.10
CA THR A 108 1.99 10.80 -1.11
C THR A 108 1.97 9.34 -1.55
N ARG A 109 0.99 8.55 -1.09
CA ARG A 109 0.84 7.16 -1.58
C ARG A 109 0.46 7.18 -3.06
N PRO A 110 1.16 6.43 -3.93
CA PRO A 110 0.80 6.36 -5.35
C PRO A 110 -0.54 5.62 -5.53
N PRO A 111 -1.57 6.30 -6.09
CA PRO A 111 -2.87 5.69 -6.30
C PRO A 111 -2.85 4.68 -7.44
N LEU A 112 -3.83 3.77 -7.44
CA LEU A 112 -4.17 2.94 -8.60
C LEU A 112 -4.76 3.82 -9.73
N ILE A 113 -4.64 3.35 -10.97
CA ILE A 113 -5.29 4.02 -12.11
C ILE A 113 -6.81 4.06 -11.89
N SER A 114 -7.41 2.97 -11.42
CA SER A 114 -8.84 2.89 -11.09
C SER A 114 -9.25 3.90 -10.02
N GLU A 115 -8.45 4.08 -8.98
CA GLU A 115 -8.70 5.09 -7.94
C GLU A 115 -8.73 6.50 -8.51
N THR A 116 -7.83 6.82 -9.45
CA THR A 116 -7.75 8.17 -10.05
C THR A 116 -8.93 8.53 -10.95
N ASN A 117 -9.70 7.53 -11.43
CA ASN A 117 -10.91 7.79 -12.21
C ASN A 117 -12.01 8.47 -11.39
N PHE A 118 -12.00 8.27 -10.07
CA PHE A 118 -12.94 8.88 -9.12
C PHE A 118 -12.38 10.16 -8.46
N TYR A 119 -11.18 10.64 -8.90
CA TYR A 119 -10.58 11.85 -8.33
C TYR A 119 -11.27 13.11 -8.84
N GLU A 120 -11.79 13.87 -7.90
CA GLU A 120 -12.19 15.26 -8.12
C GLU A 120 -10.95 16.16 -8.26
N LEU A 121 -11.17 17.42 -8.63
CA LEU A 121 -10.08 18.35 -8.89
C LEU A 121 -9.15 18.54 -7.69
N HIS A 122 -9.72 18.66 -6.48
CA HIS A 122 -8.93 18.85 -5.25
C HIS A 122 -8.14 17.62 -4.85
N HIS A 123 -8.57 16.40 -5.20
CA HIS A 123 -7.84 15.16 -4.96
C HIS A 123 -6.54 15.09 -5.80
N ARG A 124 -6.52 15.74 -6.97
CA ARG A 124 -5.36 15.74 -7.88
C ARG A 124 -4.15 16.48 -7.31
N ALA A 125 -4.33 17.31 -6.26
CA ALA A 125 -3.23 17.93 -5.54
C ALA A 125 -2.21 16.89 -5.01
N ARG A 126 -2.66 15.68 -4.69
CA ARG A 126 -1.81 14.56 -4.28
C ARG A 126 -0.79 14.12 -5.33
N LEU A 127 -1.07 14.42 -6.61
CA LEU A 127 -0.20 14.10 -7.74
C LEU A 127 0.80 15.22 -8.08
N ALA A 128 0.83 16.31 -7.31
CA ALA A 128 1.73 17.44 -7.57
C ALA A 128 3.20 17.11 -7.26
N ILE A 129 3.46 16.14 -6.39
CA ILE A 129 4.80 15.72 -5.97
C ILE A 129 5.07 14.27 -6.36
N LYS A 130 6.34 13.83 -6.25
CA LYS A 130 6.67 12.40 -6.39
C LYS A 130 6.01 11.59 -5.27
N PRO A 131 5.41 10.43 -5.57
CA PRO A 131 4.89 9.55 -4.54
C PRO A 131 6.02 8.99 -3.68
N GLY A 132 5.70 8.68 -2.41
CA GLY A 132 6.64 8.13 -1.44
C GLY A 132 6.44 6.65 -1.16
N ILE A 133 7.48 6.00 -0.63
CA ILE A 133 7.36 4.69 0.03
C ILE A 133 6.54 4.86 1.31
N THR A 134 6.80 5.95 2.06
CA THR A 134 6.04 6.37 3.23
C THR A 134 5.60 7.83 3.08
N GLY A 135 4.68 8.28 3.93
CA GLY A 135 4.17 9.65 3.90
C GLY A 135 3.34 10.01 5.12
N MET A 136 2.89 11.26 5.17
CA MET A 136 2.16 11.84 6.30
C MET A 136 0.94 10.98 6.68
N TRP A 137 0.09 10.64 5.73
CA TRP A 137 -1.08 9.79 5.96
C TRP A 137 -0.70 8.43 6.55
N GLN A 138 0.33 7.78 5.99
CA GLN A 138 0.73 6.43 6.40
C GLN A 138 1.22 6.36 7.84
N VAL A 139 1.76 7.46 8.38
CA VAL A 139 2.25 7.53 9.77
C VAL A 139 1.26 8.17 10.74
N SER A 140 0.12 8.67 10.26
CA SER A 140 -0.90 9.37 11.06
C SER A 140 -2.11 8.51 11.43
N GLY A 141 -2.10 7.22 11.10
CA GLY A 141 -3.21 6.31 11.44
C GLY A 141 -3.47 5.26 10.37
N ARG A 142 -2.84 5.38 9.18
CA ARG A 142 -2.87 4.37 8.10
C ARG A 142 -4.20 3.63 7.96
N SER A 143 -4.33 2.49 8.64
CA SER A 143 -5.50 1.60 8.53
C SER A 143 -6.74 2.08 9.29
N ASP A 144 -6.58 3.02 10.21
CA ASP A 144 -7.68 3.52 11.04
C ASP A 144 -8.36 4.72 10.38
N ILE A 145 -7.69 5.35 9.39
CA ILE A 145 -8.29 6.40 8.58
C ILE A 145 -9.09 5.74 7.48
N THR A 146 -10.42 5.78 7.62
CA THR A 146 -11.40 5.21 6.67
C THR A 146 -11.98 6.27 5.73
N ASP A 147 -11.84 7.54 6.07
CA ASP A 147 -12.29 8.66 5.25
C ASP A 147 -11.20 9.07 4.24
N PHE A 148 -11.55 9.02 2.95
CA PHE A 148 -10.64 9.40 1.88
C PHE A 148 -10.31 10.90 1.89
N GLU A 149 -11.25 11.75 2.31
CA GLU A 149 -11.00 13.21 2.43
C GLU A 149 -9.94 13.51 3.48
N GLU A 150 -9.91 12.77 4.57
CA GLU A 150 -8.86 12.91 5.60
C GLU A 150 -7.49 12.51 5.05
N VAL A 151 -7.42 11.45 4.20
CA VAL A 151 -6.18 11.09 3.48
C VAL A 151 -5.72 12.25 2.60
N VAL A 152 -6.64 12.86 1.85
CA VAL A 152 -6.34 14.00 0.97
C VAL A 152 -5.88 15.20 1.77
N ARG A 153 -6.52 15.48 2.91
CA ARG A 153 -6.15 16.57 3.82
C ARG A 153 -4.71 16.42 4.32
N LEU A 154 -4.35 15.22 4.82
CA LEU A 154 -3.01 14.95 5.33
C LEU A 154 -1.94 15.03 4.24
N ASP A 155 -2.23 14.53 3.03
CA ASP A 155 -1.30 14.63 1.91
C ASP A 155 -1.12 16.08 1.46
N LYS A 156 -2.19 16.89 1.44
CA LYS A 156 -2.10 18.34 1.16
C LYS A 156 -1.32 19.09 2.23
N GLU A 157 -1.55 18.76 3.51
CA GLU A 157 -0.80 19.34 4.63
C GLU A 157 0.70 19.09 4.48
N TYR A 158 1.09 17.86 4.13
CA TYR A 158 2.50 17.54 3.84
C TYR A 158 3.06 18.36 2.69
N ILE A 159 2.32 18.45 1.56
CA ILE A 159 2.77 19.17 0.35
C ILE A 159 2.96 20.65 0.64
N THR A 160 2.03 21.26 1.37
CA THR A 160 2.02 22.71 1.66
C THR A 160 3.09 23.11 2.68
N ASN A 161 3.29 22.29 3.70
CA ASN A 161 4.19 22.57 4.82
C ASN A 161 5.53 21.83 4.74
N TRP A 162 5.87 21.30 3.55
CA TRP A 162 7.08 20.51 3.36
C TRP A 162 8.33 21.26 3.84
N ASN A 163 9.11 20.56 4.62
CA ASN A 163 10.47 20.92 4.99
C ASN A 163 11.24 19.65 5.40
N ILE A 164 12.55 19.73 5.43
CA ILE A 164 13.40 18.55 5.73
C ILE A 164 13.15 18.00 7.16
N GLY A 165 12.81 18.86 8.12
CA GLY A 165 12.48 18.43 9.49
C GLY A 165 11.19 17.61 9.52
N LEU A 166 10.20 17.93 8.68
CA LEU A 166 8.99 17.16 8.53
C LEU A 166 9.28 15.78 7.93
N ASP A 167 10.16 15.69 6.93
CA ASP A 167 10.61 14.43 6.34
C ASP A 167 11.29 13.54 7.39
N ILE A 168 12.21 14.09 8.18
CA ILE A 168 12.87 13.36 9.27
C ILE A 168 11.85 12.85 10.28
N LYS A 169 10.88 13.68 10.67
CA LYS A 169 9.79 13.30 11.59
C LYS A 169 8.94 12.15 11.04
N ILE A 170 8.58 12.20 9.76
CA ILE A 170 7.81 11.13 9.09
C ILE A 170 8.64 9.84 9.05
N LEU A 171 9.93 9.92 8.72
CA LEU A 171 10.82 8.76 8.68
C LEU A 171 10.92 8.07 10.05
N LEU A 172 11.14 8.84 11.12
CA LEU A 172 11.20 8.31 12.49
C LEU A 172 9.86 7.66 12.90
N LYS A 173 8.74 8.31 12.58
CA LYS A 173 7.41 7.74 12.82
C LYS A 173 7.20 6.46 12.01
N THR A 174 7.69 6.38 10.78
CA THR A 174 7.59 5.17 9.94
C THR A 174 8.27 3.99 10.62
N VAL A 175 9.49 4.18 11.13
CA VAL A 175 10.20 3.13 11.89
C VAL A 175 9.38 2.69 13.10
N MET A 176 8.83 3.63 13.87
CA MET A 176 7.99 3.29 15.03
C MET A 176 6.71 2.52 14.63
N VAL A 177 6.06 2.91 13.54
CA VAL A 177 4.85 2.22 13.04
C VAL A 177 5.18 0.81 12.57
N VAL A 178 6.31 0.60 11.88
CA VAL A 178 6.74 -0.73 11.44
C VAL A 178 7.08 -1.62 12.62
N LEU A 179 7.74 -1.09 13.65
CA LEU A 179 8.13 -1.85 14.85
C LEU A 179 6.96 -2.14 15.81
N ARG A 180 5.91 -1.29 15.81
CA ARG A 180 4.70 -1.47 16.67
C ARG A 180 3.63 -2.36 16.05
N LYS A 181 3.81 -2.83 14.85
CA LYS A 181 2.88 -3.76 14.21
C LYS A 181 3.08 -5.16 14.78
N ASP A 182 2.37 -5.43 15.88
CA ASP A 182 2.09 -6.78 16.36
C ASP A 182 1.05 -7.45 15.48
#